data_608dd59cf0cceef345397841c94622a4
#
_entry.id   608dd59cf0cceef345397841c94622a4
#
_cell.length_a   1.000
_cell.length_b   1.000
_cell.length_c   1.000
_cell.angle_alpha   90.00
_cell.angle_beta   90.00
_cell.angle_gamma   90.00
#
_symmetry.space_group_name_H-M   'P 1'
#
loop_
_entity.id
_entity.type
_entity.pdbx_description
1 polymer ?
#
loop_
_entity_poly.entity_id
_entity_poly.type
_entity_poly.pdbx_seq_one_letter_code
_entity_poly.pdbx_strand_id
1 'polypeptide(L)'
;MKKTILLAAGALAFLLSPVKAQEADRFVGCQHVKFQTACHPQDVKGYDTKMLRNRFVMEKVMSPDSILLTYSHYDRFIFGGVMPVTKTLKLENFWELGLDVDKNIKEKYFMYNRELGVVNCGEGDGVVIVDGKEYALSPKEALYIGRGHLGKDKKGNSLDCNKEVLFRSKDAQKPAKFYLNSATAHQHYKTQWITLDGRKGSLKAAVWGPVGSLEECNNRTVYKLIVNDVLEEGPCQLQLGLTQLNPGAAWNTMPPHTHGRRIEAYYYFNLPEKQTLAHIMGQPEESRVVWLHNEQAIMSPEWSMHAAAGTHYYTFIWGMAGENLYYNDKDEIPVIDIR
;
A
#
# COMPACT_ATOMS: atom_id res chain seq x y z
N MET A 1 74.79 28.76 -14.33
CA MET A 1 73.51 28.52 -15.01
C MET A 1 72.68 27.54 -14.14
N LYS A 2 71.78 28.05 -13.36
CA LYS A 2 70.88 27.25 -12.53
C LYS A 2 69.50 27.15 -13.29
N LYS A 3 69.09 25.96 -13.65
CA LYS A 3 67.75 25.69 -14.26
C LYS A 3 66.80 25.49 -13.15
N THR A 4 65.80 26.38 -13.05
CA THR A 4 64.64 26.27 -12.16
C THR A 4 63.60 25.44 -12.88
N ILE A 5 63.22 24.31 -12.32
CA ILE A 5 62.11 23.47 -12.79
C ILE A 5 60.83 23.95 -12.07
N LEU A 6 59.87 24.48 -12.84
CA LEU A 6 58.53 24.84 -12.34
C LEU A 6 57.68 23.59 -12.39
N LEU A 7 57.29 23.06 -11.23
CA LEU A 7 56.22 22.05 -11.12
C LEU A 7 54.86 22.75 -11.17
N ALA A 8 54.11 22.52 -12.21
CA ALA A 8 52.71 22.94 -12.27
C ALA A 8 51.85 21.86 -11.56
N ALA A 9 51.34 22.21 -10.40
CA ALA A 9 50.33 21.39 -9.71
C ALA A 9 48.96 21.65 -10.36
N GLY A 10 48.53 20.71 -11.20
CA GLY A 10 47.17 20.70 -11.73
C GLY A 10 46.18 20.21 -10.67
N ALA A 11 45.42 21.12 -10.10
CA ALA A 11 44.30 20.77 -9.25
C ALA A 11 43.16 20.18 -10.11
N LEU A 12 42.97 18.87 -10.07
CA LEU A 12 41.86 18.20 -10.66
C LEU A 12 40.64 18.46 -9.77
N ALA A 13 39.85 19.47 -10.10
CA ALA A 13 38.54 19.71 -9.45
C ALA A 13 37.58 18.64 -9.94
N PHE A 14 37.35 17.62 -9.13
CA PHE A 14 36.22 16.73 -9.30
C PHE A 14 34.94 17.56 -9.08
N LEU A 15 34.27 17.93 -10.15
CA LEU A 15 32.89 18.39 -10.12
C LEU A 15 32.03 17.20 -9.69
N LEU A 16 31.85 17.04 -8.39
CA LEU A 16 30.78 16.22 -7.83
C LEU A 16 29.46 16.86 -8.28
N SER A 17 28.90 16.36 -9.37
CA SER A 17 27.49 16.62 -9.67
C SER A 17 26.68 16.19 -8.45
N PRO A 18 25.80 17.03 -7.89
CA PRO A 18 24.99 16.61 -6.78
C PRO A 18 24.18 15.41 -7.24
N VAL A 19 24.41 14.27 -6.60
CA VAL A 19 23.51 13.11 -6.73
C VAL A 19 22.14 13.65 -6.32
N LYS A 20 21.25 13.81 -7.29
CA LYS A 20 19.86 14.21 -7.00
C LYS A 20 19.33 13.20 -6.02
N ALA A 21 18.95 13.67 -4.84
CA ALA A 21 18.38 12.83 -3.81
C ALA A 21 17.22 12.03 -4.41
N GLN A 22 17.36 10.70 -4.45
CA GLN A 22 16.33 9.77 -4.99
C GLN A 22 15.03 9.77 -4.18
N GLU A 23 14.97 10.53 -3.10
CA GLU A 23 13.86 10.59 -2.15
C GLU A 23 13.02 11.89 -2.24
N ALA A 24 13.13 12.65 -3.32
CA ALA A 24 12.32 13.86 -3.44
C ALA A 24 10.86 13.50 -3.76
N ASP A 25 9.94 14.04 -2.97
CA ASP A 25 8.50 13.92 -3.23
C ASP A 25 8.13 14.39 -4.64
N ARG A 26 7.11 13.77 -5.23
CA ARG A 26 6.62 14.10 -6.56
C ARG A 26 5.17 14.56 -6.49
N PHE A 27 4.85 15.57 -7.26
CA PHE A 27 3.50 16.13 -7.37
C PHE A 27 3.04 16.06 -8.82
N VAL A 28 1.87 15.46 -9.03
CA VAL A 28 1.19 15.42 -10.33
C VAL A 28 -0.28 15.78 -10.11
N GLY A 29 -0.65 16.98 -10.43
CA GLY A 29 -2.00 17.49 -10.14
C GLY A 29 -2.32 17.46 -8.65
N CYS A 30 -3.35 16.74 -8.26
CA CYS A 30 -3.74 16.52 -6.85
C CYS A 30 -3.05 15.34 -6.19
N GLN A 31 -2.11 14.69 -6.88
CA GLN A 31 -1.40 13.52 -6.41
C GLN A 31 -0.02 13.86 -5.88
N HIS A 32 0.26 13.37 -4.68
CA HIS A 32 1.56 13.47 -4.04
C HIS A 32 2.12 12.07 -3.81
N VAL A 33 3.35 11.82 -4.25
CA VAL A 33 4.02 10.52 -4.11
C VAL A 33 5.33 10.70 -3.35
N LYS A 34 5.43 10.03 -2.20
CA LYS A 34 6.67 9.90 -1.42
C LYS A 34 7.42 8.64 -1.87
N PHE A 35 8.74 8.74 -2.06
CA PHE A 35 9.59 7.60 -2.38
C PHE A 35 10.30 7.11 -1.13
N GLN A 36 10.29 5.79 -0.93
CA GLN A 36 10.98 5.13 0.18
C GLN A 36 11.93 4.08 -0.36
N THR A 37 13.22 4.31 -0.17
CA THR A 37 14.26 3.31 -0.46
C THR A 37 14.20 2.16 0.54
N ALA A 38 14.56 0.95 0.08
CA ALA A 38 14.72 -0.18 0.98
C ALA A 38 15.87 0.07 1.97
N CYS A 39 15.70 -0.38 3.19
CA CYS A 39 16.69 -0.33 4.26
C CYS A 39 17.14 -1.74 4.60
N HIS A 40 18.43 -1.91 4.83
CA HIS A 40 18.95 -3.19 5.32
C HIS A 40 18.60 -3.37 6.81
N PRO A 41 18.19 -4.56 7.27
CA PRO A 41 17.78 -4.77 8.67
C PRO A 41 18.88 -4.42 9.68
N GLN A 42 20.15 -4.60 9.33
CA GLN A 42 21.26 -4.24 10.22
C GLN A 42 21.38 -2.73 10.42
N ASP A 43 21.06 -1.91 9.41
CA ASP A 43 21.06 -0.45 9.54
C ASP A 43 19.91 0.01 10.45
N VAL A 44 18.76 -0.64 10.34
CA VAL A 44 17.55 -0.33 11.12
C VAL A 44 17.76 -0.53 12.63
N LYS A 45 18.66 -1.39 13.05
CA LYS A 45 19.05 -1.54 14.47
C LYS A 45 19.52 -0.24 15.11
N GLY A 46 20.17 0.64 14.32
CA GLY A 46 20.65 1.94 14.77
C GLY A 46 19.63 3.09 14.66
N TYR A 47 18.43 2.84 14.14
CA TYR A 47 17.46 3.90 13.90
C TYR A 47 16.78 4.35 15.21
N ASP A 48 16.74 5.64 15.43
CA ASP A 48 15.89 6.26 16.44
C ASP A 48 14.42 6.30 15.99
N THR A 49 13.54 6.70 16.88
CA THR A 49 12.10 6.81 16.60
C THR A 49 11.80 7.70 15.38
N LYS A 50 12.52 8.80 15.21
CA LYS A 50 12.33 9.72 14.08
C LYS A 50 12.73 9.06 12.77
N MET A 51 13.84 8.34 12.75
CA MET A 51 14.30 7.60 11.57
C MET A 51 13.34 6.47 11.22
N LEU A 52 12.88 5.67 12.20
CA LEU A 52 11.88 4.62 11.98
C LEU A 52 10.60 5.18 11.37
N ARG A 53 10.05 6.25 11.94
CA ARG A 53 8.86 6.90 11.39
C ARG A 53 9.08 7.41 9.98
N ASN A 54 10.20 8.08 9.73
CA ASN A 54 10.51 8.63 8.41
C ASN A 54 10.65 7.53 7.32
N ARG A 55 11.17 6.36 7.69
CA ARG A 55 11.41 5.24 6.78
C ARG A 55 10.20 4.34 6.56
N PHE A 56 9.38 4.12 7.58
CA PHE A 56 8.34 3.11 7.53
C PHE A 56 6.92 3.66 7.66
N VAL A 57 6.73 4.86 8.20
CA VAL A 57 5.40 5.41 8.47
C VAL A 57 4.97 6.39 7.38
N MET A 58 3.73 6.25 6.95
CA MET A 58 2.99 7.27 6.23
C MET A 58 2.11 8.02 7.24
N GLU A 59 2.58 9.20 7.64
CA GLU A 59 1.99 9.99 8.74
C GLU A 59 0.58 10.50 8.40
N LYS A 60 0.31 10.72 7.14
CA LYS A 60 -0.98 11.19 6.65
C LYS A 60 -1.37 10.40 5.41
N VAL A 61 -2.42 9.59 5.52
CA VAL A 61 -2.93 8.77 4.42
C VAL A 61 -4.07 9.47 3.69
N MET A 62 -4.94 10.18 4.43
CA MET A 62 -6.11 10.83 3.87
C MET A 62 -5.98 12.35 3.90
N SER A 63 -6.35 13.04 2.82
CA SER A 63 -6.43 14.48 2.72
C SER A 63 -7.52 14.88 1.73
N PRO A 64 -8.41 15.84 2.07
CA PRO A 64 -9.48 16.27 1.19
C PRO A 64 -8.97 16.63 -0.22
N ASP A 65 -9.71 16.16 -1.23
CA ASP A 65 -9.45 16.39 -2.65
C ASP A 65 -8.00 16.09 -3.10
N SER A 66 -7.40 15.06 -2.50
CA SER A 66 -6.01 14.68 -2.74
C SER A 66 -5.83 13.18 -2.85
N ILE A 67 -4.77 12.80 -3.55
CA ILE A 67 -4.22 11.43 -3.61
C ILE A 67 -2.84 11.47 -2.96
N LEU A 68 -2.67 10.72 -1.88
CA LEU A 68 -1.40 10.61 -1.16
C LEU A 68 -0.90 9.18 -1.27
N LEU A 69 0.31 8.98 -1.81
CA LEU A 69 0.90 7.67 -2.06
C LEU A 69 2.31 7.59 -1.50
N THR A 70 2.68 6.41 -1.07
CA THR A 70 4.08 6.03 -0.82
C THR A 70 4.47 4.92 -1.81
N TYR A 71 5.53 5.17 -2.58
CA TYR A 71 6.18 4.17 -3.43
C TYR A 71 7.37 3.59 -2.68
N SER A 72 7.29 2.31 -2.38
CA SER A 72 8.37 1.57 -1.71
C SER A 72 9.25 0.83 -2.72
N HIS A 73 10.57 0.79 -2.47
CA HIS A 73 11.48 -0.06 -3.23
C HIS A 73 11.41 -1.54 -2.81
N TYR A 74 10.75 -1.86 -1.69
CA TYR A 74 10.38 -3.24 -1.38
C TYR A 74 9.25 -3.67 -2.32
N ASP A 75 9.45 -4.72 -3.09
CA ASP A 75 8.50 -5.27 -4.08
C ASP A 75 7.88 -4.23 -5.03
N ARG A 76 8.45 -3.02 -5.13
CA ARG A 76 7.85 -1.91 -5.88
C ARG A 76 6.41 -1.61 -5.47
N PHE A 77 6.10 -1.88 -4.21
CA PHE A 77 4.79 -1.74 -3.63
C PHE A 77 4.40 -0.27 -3.43
N ILE A 78 3.17 0.06 -3.76
CA ILE A 78 2.58 1.39 -3.51
C ILE A 78 1.42 1.23 -2.56
N PHE A 79 1.37 2.11 -1.56
CA PHE A 79 0.22 2.21 -0.67
C PHE A 79 -0.11 3.68 -0.39
N GLY A 80 -1.37 3.94 0.00
CA GLY A 80 -1.80 5.29 0.30
C GLY A 80 -3.30 5.48 0.22
N GLY A 81 -3.73 6.74 0.11
CA GLY A 81 -5.14 7.10 0.20
C GLY A 81 -5.61 8.12 -0.83
N VAL A 82 -6.90 8.05 -1.11
CA VAL A 82 -7.63 8.98 -1.98
C VAL A 82 -8.89 9.42 -1.24
N MET A 83 -9.06 10.72 -1.07
CA MET A 83 -10.23 11.29 -0.41
C MET A 83 -10.88 12.37 -1.30
N PRO A 84 -11.74 11.96 -2.27
CA PRO A 84 -12.48 12.90 -3.08
C PRO A 84 -13.63 13.51 -2.24
N VAL A 85 -13.64 14.81 -2.05
CA VAL A 85 -14.70 15.50 -1.32
C VAL A 85 -15.58 16.30 -2.30
N THR A 86 -14.97 17.26 -3.00
CA THR A 86 -15.68 18.14 -3.94
C THR A 86 -15.34 17.86 -5.41
N LYS A 87 -14.30 17.06 -5.66
CA LYS A 87 -13.77 16.81 -7.00
C LYS A 87 -13.71 15.32 -7.31
N THR A 88 -13.86 14.97 -8.57
CA THR A 88 -13.40 13.67 -9.07
C THR A 88 -11.90 13.72 -9.21
N LEU A 89 -11.23 12.75 -8.58
CA LEU A 89 -9.77 12.63 -8.59
C LEU A 89 -9.33 11.55 -9.58
N LYS A 90 -8.30 11.84 -10.36
CA LYS A 90 -7.71 10.91 -11.31
C LYS A 90 -6.40 10.37 -10.74
N LEU A 91 -6.22 9.05 -10.85
CA LEU A 91 -4.95 8.40 -10.53
C LEU A 91 -3.99 8.63 -11.70
N GLU A 92 -3.00 9.48 -11.46
CA GLU A 92 -2.02 9.85 -12.48
C GLU A 92 -0.80 8.93 -12.45
N ASN A 93 -0.25 8.68 -13.63
CA ASN A 93 1.04 8.03 -13.72
C ASN A 93 2.16 9.01 -13.32
N PHE A 94 3.29 8.49 -12.92
CA PHE A 94 4.51 9.25 -12.70
C PHE A 94 5.71 8.49 -13.28
N TRP A 95 6.73 9.24 -13.71
CA TRP A 95 7.78 8.72 -14.57
C TRP A 95 8.54 7.50 -13.98
N GLU A 96 8.67 7.41 -12.66
CA GLU A 96 9.32 6.31 -11.96
C GLU A 96 8.60 4.97 -12.10
N LEU A 97 7.31 4.96 -12.41
CA LEU A 97 6.54 3.74 -12.68
C LEU A 97 6.79 3.18 -14.07
N GLY A 98 7.31 4.00 -14.98
CA GLY A 98 7.50 3.59 -16.34
C GLY A 98 8.97 3.32 -16.66
N LEU A 99 9.34 2.11 -17.00
CA LEU A 99 10.60 1.81 -17.67
C LEU A 99 10.47 2.10 -19.16
N ASP A 100 11.57 2.49 -19.79
CA ASP A 100 11.76 3.03 -21.13
C ASP A 100 11.33 2.17 -22.34
N VAL A 101 10.06 1.83 -22.49
CA VAL A 101 9.62 1.10 -23.67
C VAL A 101 8.96 2.02 -24.69
N ASP A 102 8.09 2.91 -24.29
CA ASP A 102 7.45 3.91 -25.14
C ASP A 102 6.96 5.08 -24.33
N LYS A 103 7.58 6.26 -24.49
CA LYS A 103 7.26 7.48 -23.74
C LYS A 103 5.77 7.85 -23.84
N ASN A 104 5.15 7.60 -24.97
CA ASN A 104 3.74 7.94 -25.19
C ASN A 104 2.77 7.06 -24.40
N ILE A 105 3.17 5.85 -24.07
CA ILE A 105 2.34 4.89 -23.33
C ILE A 105 2.51 5.07 -21.84
N LYS A 106 3.73 5.26 -21.37
CA LYS A 106 4.10 5.46 -19.97
C LYS A 106 3.45 6.65 -19.33
N GLU A 107 3.44 7.77 -20.03
CA GLU A 107 2.97 9.05 -19.52
C GLU A 107 1.46 9.06 -19.24
N LYS A 108 0.72 8.10 -19.82
CA LYS A 108 -0.75 8.11 -19.73
C LYS A 108 -1.33 7.32 -18.56
N TYR A 109 -0.77 6.15 -18.23
CA TYR A 109 -1.51 5.16 -17.44
C TYR A 109 -0.72 4.59 -16.27
N PHE A 110 -1.20 4.86 -15.06
CA PHE A 110 -0.71 4.23 -13.82
C PHE A 110 -0.77 2.69 -13.89
N MET A 111 -1.79 2.15 -14.54
CA MET A 111 -2.07 0.72 -14.63
C MET A 111 -1.28 -0.02 -15.72
N TYR A 112 -0.31 0.63 -16.38
CA TYR A 112 0.42 0.03 -17.49
C TYR A 112 1.09 -1.31 -17.12
N ASN A 113 1.81 -1.35 -16.01
CA ASN A 113 2.52 -2.54 -15.51
C ASN A 113 2.10 -2.93 -14.09
N ARG A 114 0.94 -2.48 -13.64
CA ARG A 114 0.54 -2.62 -12.24
C ARG A 114 -0.88 -3.15 -12.11
N GLU A 115 -1.11 -3.87 -11.03
CA GLU A 115 -2.43 -4.15 -10.49
C GLU A 115 -2.72 -3.23 -9.31
N LEU A 116 -3.99 -2.98 -9.04
CA LEU A 116 -4.45 -2.07 -8.00
C LEU A 116 -5.61 -2.67 -7.21
N GLY A 117 -5.48 -2.65 -5.91
CA GLY A 117 -6.57 -2.89 -4.97
C GLY A 117 -7.04 -1.58 -4.36
N VAL A 118 -8.34 -1.40 -4.30
CA VAL A 118 -9.01 -0.23 -3.72
C VAL A 118 -9.99 -0.72 -2.66
N VAL A 119 -9.93 -0.17 -1.45
CA VAL A 119 -10.90 -0.44 -0.38
C VAL A 119 -11.52 0.87 0.08
N ASN A 120 -12.85 0.95 0.12
CA ASN A 120 -13.51 2.08 0.78
C ASN A 120 -13.48 1.87 2.30
N CYS A 121 -12.67 2.66 2.98
CA CYS A 121 -12.51 2.66 4.44
C CYS A 121 -13.18 3.89 5.10
N GLY A 122 -13.86 4.73 4.32
CA GLY A 122 -14.65 5.84 4.82
C GLY A 122 -16.01 5.41 5.33
N GLU A 123 -16.77 6.36 5.86
CA GLU A 123 -18.14 6.13 6.29
C GLU A 123 -19.17 6.36 5.15
N GLY A 124 -18.79 7.11 4.14
CA GLY A 124 -19.64 7.41 2.98
C GLY A 124 -19.40 6.47 1.82
N ASP A 125 -20.41 6.36 0.97
CA ASP A 125 -20.30 5.63 -0.29
C ASP A 125 -19.44 6.40 -1.29
N GLY A 126 -18.64 5.64 -2.06
CA GLY A 126 -17.87 6.20 -3.14
C GLY A 126 -18.04 5.45 -4.45
N VAL A 127 -17.48 6.01 -5.50
CA VAL A 127 -17.47 5.41 -6.83
C VAL A 127 -16.06 5.42 -7.37
N VAL A 128 -15.61 4.25 -7.81
CA VAL A 128 -14.39 4.10 -8.59
C VAL A 128 -14.80 3.91 -10.05
N ILE A 129 -14.22 4.69 -10.94
CA ILE A 129 -14.53 4.66 -12.37
C ILE A 129 -13.29 4.10 -13.09
N VAL A 130 -13.47 3.03 -13.83
CA VAL A 130 -12.40 2.38 -14.60
C VAL A 130 -12.81 2.37 -16.08
N ASP A 131 -12.10 3.10 -16.91
CA ASP A 131 -12.40 3.25 -18.36
C ASP A 131 -13.88 3.60 -18.60
N GLY A 132 -14.40 4.55 -17.83
CA GLY A 132 -15.79 5.02 -17.89
C GLY A 132 -16.82 4.12 -17.23
N LYS A 133 -16.47 2.91 -16.78
CA LYS A 133 -17.37 2.04 -16.03
C LYS A 133 -17.33 2.35 -14.55
N GLU A 134 -18.49 2.60 -13.96
CA GLU A 134 -18.64 2.92 -12.54
C GLU A 134 -18.80 1.67 -11.66
N TYR A 135 -18.10 1.68 -10.52
CA TYR A 135 -18.20 0.68 -9.46
C TYR A 135 -18.49 1.40 -8.14
N ALA A 136 -19.69 1.21 -7.61
CA ALA A 136 -20.07 1.79 -6.33
C ALA A 136 -19.51 0.95 -5.18
N LEU A 137 -18.71 1.56 -4.30
CA LEU A 137 -18.16 0.92 -3.12
C LEU A 137 -18.76 1.54 -1.86
N SER A 138 -19.50 0.75 -1.12
CA SER A 138 -19.90 1.06 0.26
C SER A 138 -18.72 0.81 1.21
N PRO A 139 -18.78 1.28 2.48
CA PRO A 139 -17.74 1.00 3.47
C PRO A 139 -17.36 -0.48 3.56
N LYS A 140 -16.07 -0.78 3.57
CA LYS A 140 -15.44 -2.11 3.60
C LYS A 140 -15.57 -2.91 2.29
N GLU A 141 -16.09 -2.33 1.22
CA GLU A 141 -16.11 -2.97 -0.10
C GLU A 141 -14.86 -2.61 -0.90
N ALA A 142 -14.53 -3.45 -1.88
CA ALA A 142 -13.29 -3.36 -2.63
C ALA A 142 -13.48 -3.46 -4.15
N LEU A 143 -12.47 -2.97 -4.87
CA LEU A 143 -12.33 -3.17 -6.30
C LEU A 143 -10.90 -3.66 -6.59
N TYR A 144 -10.78 -4.80 -7.26
CA TYR A 144 -9.54 -5.23 -7.87
C TYR A 144 -9.49 -4.76 -9.32
N ILE A 145 -8.41 -4.10 -9.70
CA ILE A 145 -8.17 -3.63 -11.06
C ILE A 145 -6.86 -4.26 -11.53
N GLY A 146 -6.96 -5.26 -12.40
CA GLY A 146 -5.78 -5.89 -13.01
C GLY A 146 -5.07 -4.91 -13.95
N ARG A 147 -3.82 -5.19 -14.30
CA ARG A 147 -3.02 -4.31 -15.15
C ARG A 147 -3.72 -3.98 -16.48
N GLY A 148 -3.40 -2.83 -17.03
CA GLY A 148 -3.76 -2.46 -18.39
C GLY A 148 -3.14 -3.44 -19.39
N HIS A 149 -3.79 -3.64 -20.52
CA HIS A 149 -3.28 -4.46 -21.59
C HIS A 149 -3.09 -3.59 -22.84
N LEU A 150 -1.86 -3.50 -23.29
CA LEU A 150 -1.52 -2.90 -24.58
C LEU A 150 -1.04 -4.02 -25.48
N GLY A 151 -1.77 -4.29 -26.53
CA GLY A 151 -1.42 -5.34 -27.45
C GLY A 151 -2.43 -5.48 -28.56
N LYS A 152 -2.20 -6.44 -29.42
CA LYS A 152 -3.14 -6.79 -30.46
C LYS A 152 -3.73 -8.16 -30.18
N ASP A 153 -5.00 -8.33 -30.45
CA ASP A 153 -5.62 -9.64 -30.47
C ASP A 153 -5.05 -10.53 -31.60
N LYS A 154 -5.46 -11.78 -31.64
CA LYS A 154 -5.03 -12.71 -32.69
C LYS A 154 -5.42 -12.26 -34.10
N LYS A 155 -6.32 -11.29 -34.24
CA LYS A 155 -6.78 -10.70 -35.50
C LYS A 155 -6.06 -9.38 -35.82
N GLY A 156 -5.16 -8.92 -34.94
CA GLY A 156 -4.41 -7.68 -35.10
C GLY A 156 -5.13 -6.41 -34.67
N ASN A 157 -6.30 -6.52 -34.02
CA ASN A 157 -7.01 -5.37 -33.48
C ASN A 157 -6.31 -4.88 -32.20
N SER A 158 -6.23 -3.57 -32.01
CA SER A 158 -5.69 -2.98 -30.79
C SER A 158 -6.56 -3.36 -29.60
N LEU A 159 -5.95 -3.93 -28.58
CA LEU A 159 -6.56 -4.19 -27.28
C LEU A 159 -6.25 -3.00 -26.35
N ASP A 160 -6.80 -1.84 -26.63
CA ASP A 160 -6.63 -0.65 -25.81
C ASP A 160 -7.41 -0.79 -24.51
N CYS A 161 -6.80 -1.41 -23.52
CA CYS A 161 -7.27 -1.37 -22.15
C CYS A 161 -6.44 -0.35 -21.37
N ASN A 162 -6.76 0.89 -21.51
CA ASN A 162 -5.99 2.00 -20.98
C ASN A 162 -6.09 2.10 -19.45
N LYS A 163 -7.11 1.56 -18.84
CA LYS A 163 -7.44 1.58 -17.41
C LYS A 163 -7.16 2.93 -16.74
N GLU A 164 -7.84 3.96 -17.23
CA GLU A 164 -7.97 5.20 -16.51
C GLU A 164 -8.77 4.94 -15.24
N VAL A 165 -8.28 5.42 -14.10
CA VAL A 165 -8.92 5.22 -12.80
C VAL A 165 -9.26 6.57 -12.18
N LEU A 166 -10.56 6.76 -11.91
CA LEU A 166 -11.06 7.98 -11.27
C LEU A 166 -11.81 7.61 -9.99
N PHE A 167 -11.84 8.56 -9.06
CA PHE A 167 -12.49 8.41 -7.74
C PHE A 167 -13.41 9.59 -7.47
N ARG A 168 -14.61 9.33 -6.97
CA ARG A 168 -15.52 10.36 -6.44
C ARG A 168 -16.30 9.86 -5.24
N SER A 169 -16.68 10.76 -4.36
CA SER A 169 -17.66 10.49 -3.31
C SER A 169 -19.07 10.64 -3.87
N LYS A 170 -20.03 9.93 -3.30
CA LYS A 170 -21.46 10.17 -3.59
C LYS A 170 -22.00 11.38 -2.84
N ASP A 171 -21.43 11.67 -1.66
CA ASP A 171 -21.82 12.76 -0.78
C ASP A 171 -20.59 13.49 -0.25
N ALA A 172 -20.50 14.78 -0.50
CA ALA A 172 -19.40 15.63 -0.01
C ALA A 172 -19.41 15.82 1.51
N GLN A 173 -20.60 15.72 2.14
CA GLN A 173 -20.74 15.85 3.60
C GLN A 173 -20.30 14.56 4.32
N LYS A 174 -20.33 13.45 3.61
CA LYS A 174 -19.87 12.14 4.08
C LYS A 174 -18.96 11.51 3.03
N PRO A 175 -17.74 12.02 2.84
CA PRO A 175 -16.88 11.61 1.76
C PRO A 175 -16.41 10.17 1.92
N ALA A 176 -16.24 9.50 0.78
CA ALA A 176 -15.56 8.23 0.74
C ALA A 176 -14.06 8.44 1.00
N LYS A 177 -13.43 7.44 1.62
CA LYS A 177 -11.99 7.36 1.82
C LYS A 177 -11.52 6.04 1.20
N PHE A 178 -10.75 6.12 0.14
CA PHE A 178 -10.23 4.93 -0.53
C PHE A 178 -8.79 4.69 -0.12
N TYR A 179 -8.52 3.54 0.49
CA TYR A 179 -7.16 3.07 0.67
C TYR A 179 -6.73 2.25 -0.53
N LEU A 180 -5.53 2.51 -1.01
CA LEU A 180 -4.96 1.90 -2.21
C LEU A 180 -3.74 1.05 -1.88
N ASN A 181 -3.67 -0.13 -2.51
CA ASN A 181 -2.44 -0.89 -2.64
C ASN A 181 -2.21 -1.25 -4.10
N SER A 182 -0.97 -1.12 -4.56
CA SER A 182 -0.61 -1.48 -5.93
C SER A 182 0.73 -2.19 -5.99
N ALA A 183 0.80 -3.22 -6.81
CA ALA A 183 2.00 -3.99 -7.08
C ALA A 183 2.26 -4.10 -8.59
N THR A 184 3.47 -4.47 -8.98
CA THR A 184 3.78 -4.80 -10.36
C THR A 184 3.00 -6.05 -10.79
N ALA A 185 2.55 -6.09 -12.03
CA ALA A 185 1.76 -7.19 -12.54
C ALA A 185 2.35 -7.73 -13.86
N HIS A 186 2.63 -9.02 -13.90
CA HIS A 186 3.19 -9.70 -15.07
C HIS A 186 2.10 -10.14 -16.05
N GLN A 187 0.84 -10.20 -15.62
CA GLN A 187 -0.29 -10.66 -16.40
C GLN A 187 -1.47 -9.70 -16.29
N HIS A 188 -2.30 -9.67 -17.35
CA HIS A 188 -3.56 -8.95 -17.36
C HIS A 188 -4.66 -9.82 -16.75
N TYR A 189 -5.41 -9.22 -15.82
CA TYR A 189 -6.66 -9.76 -15.29
C TYR A 189 -7.78 -8.73 -15.39
N LYS A 190 -9.02 -9.19 -15.44
CA LYS A 190 -10.19 -8.31 -15.46
C LYS A 190 -10.36 -7.52 -14.16
N THR A 191 -11.08 -6.43 -14.24
CA THR A 191 -11.52 -5.69 -13.05
C THR A 191 -12.63 -6.46 -12.35
N GLN A 192 -12.51 -6.66 -11.04
CA GLN A 192 -13.44 -7.45 -10.23
C GLN A 192 -13.93 -6.62 -9.04
N TRP A 193 -15.21 -6.54 -8.89
CA TRP A 193 -15.90 -5.77 -7.85
C TRP A 193 -16.26 -6.70 -6.69
N ILE A 194 -15.85 -6.38 -5.48
CA ILE A 194 -16.04 -7.20 -4.29
C ILE A 194 -16.94 -6.44 -3.30
N THR A 195 -18.06 -7.05 -2.93
CA THR A 195 -19.04 -6.48 -2.01
C THR A 195 -19.29 -7.41 -0.83
N LEU A 196 -19.85 -6.89 0.25
CA LEU A 196 -20.11 -7.69 1.44
C LEU A 196 -21.26 -8.67 1.24
N ASP A 197 -22.27 -8.28 0.47
CA ASP A 197 -23.48 -9.05 0.20
C ASP A 197 -23.42 -9.92 -1.07
N GLY A 198 -22.44 -9.67 -1.94
CA GLY A 198 -22.32 -10.37 -3.24
C GLY A 198 -23.44 -9.99 -4.20
N ARG A 199 -23.80 -8.70 -4.25
CA ARG A 199 -24.88 -8.22 -5.12
C ARG A 199 -24.57 -8.45 -6.60
N LYS A 200 -25.62 -8.43 -7.43
CA LYS A 200 -25.51 -8.75 -8.86
C LYS A 200 -24.35 -8.04 -9.57
N GLY A 201 -23.48 -8.82 -10.17
CA GLY A 201 -22.30 -8.33 -10.90
C GLY A 201 -21.06 -8.09 -10.03
N SER A 202 -21.13 -8.44 -8.76
CA SER A 202 -19.98 -8.43 -7.84
C SER A 202 -19.68 -9.83 -7.29
N LEU A 203 -18.47 -9.98 -6.80
CA LEU A 203 -18.04 -11.10 -5.97
C LEU A 203 -18.42 -10.83 -4.51
N LYS A 204 -18.62 -11.89 -3.74
CA LYS A 204 -18.87 -11.77 -2.32
C LYS A 204 -17.56 -11.86 -1.54
N ALA A 205 -17.30 -10.86 -0.69
CA ALA A 205 -16.18 -10.91 0.25
C ALA A 205 -16.27 -12.16 1.15
N ALA A 206 -15.12 -12.75 1.44
CA ALA A 206 -15.08 -13.83 2.43
C ALA A 206 -14.94 -13.19 3.83
N VAL A 207 -16.03 -13.20 4.59
CA VAL A 207 -16.09 -12.65 5.94
C VAL A 207 -15.96 -13.79 6.94
N TRP A 208 -14.96 -13.72 7.79
CA TRP A 208 -14.66 -14.72 8.80
C TRP A 208 -14.63 -14.08 10.19
N GLY A 209 -15.51 -14.52 11.04
CA GLY A 209 -15.56 -14.01 12.42
C GLY A 209 -16.96 -14.05 13.06
N PRO A 210 -17.02 -13.76 14.38
CA PRO A 210 -15.86 -13.41 15.19
C PRO A 210 -14.90 -14.59 15.38
N VAL A 211 -13.58 -14.29 15.35
CA VAL A 211 -12.50 -15.24 15.63
C VAL A 211 -11.62 -14.70 16.75
N GLY A 212 -10.89 -15.58 17.42
CA GLY A 212 -10.18 -15.25 18.65
C GLY A 212 -11.15 -15.09 19.81
N SER A 213 -10.67 -14.61 20.95
CA SER A 213 -11.47 -14.44 22.15
C SER A 213 -11.24 -13.08 22.81
N LEU A 214 -12.14 -12.65 23.68
CA LEU A 214 -11.93 -11.47 24.53
C LEU A 214 -10.93 -11.77 25.64
N GLU A 215 -10.86 -13.01 26.11
CA GLU A 215 -9.88 -13.45 27.11
C GLU A 215 -8.44 -13.26 26.58
N GLU A 216 -8.21 -13.58 25.32
CA GLU A 216 -6.94 -13.37 24.65
C GLU A 216 -6.77 -11.96 24.06
N CYS A 217 -7.72 -11.05 24.30
CA CYS A 217 -7.72 -9.67 23.80
C CYS A 217 -7.63 -9.54 22.27
N ASN A 218 -8.02 -10.56 21.51
CA ASN A 218 -7.85 -10.63 20.06
C ASN A 218 -9.14 -10.97 19.28
N ASN A 219 -10.32 -10.83 19.90
CA ASN A 219 -11.58 -11.07 19.24
C ASN A 219 -11.80 -10.09 18.06
N ARG A 220 -12.02 -10.62 16.85
CA ARG A 220 -12.03 -9.82 15.63
C ARG A 220 -12.85 -10.45 14.51
N THR A 221 -13.17 -9.63 13.51
CA THR A 221 -13.75 -10.06 12.24
C THR A 221 -12.79 -9.75 11.10
N VAL A 222 -12.50 -10.74 10.27
CA VAL A 222 -11.59 -10.65 9.12
C VAL A 222 -12.40 -10.61 7.83
N TYR A 223 -12.12 -9.64 6.98
CA TYR A 223 -12.72 -9.47 5.66
C TYR A 223 -11.62 -9.70 4.61
N LYS A 224 -11.64 -10.86 3.99
CA LYS A 224 -10.79 -11.16 2.84
C LYS A 224 -11.46 -10.57 1.59
N LEU A 225 -10.77 -9.66 0.92
CA LEU A 225 -11.32 -8.89 -0.20
C LEU A 225 -10.62 -9.26 -1.52
N ILE A 226 -9.34 -8.99 -1.63
CA ILE A 226 -8.53 -9.27 -2.82
C ILE A 226 -7.55 -10.37 -2.44
N VAL A 227 -7.99 -11.59 -2.56
CA VAL A 227 -7.20 -12.82 -2.33
C VAL A 227 -7.65 -13.89 -3.31
N ASN A 228 -6.80 -14.90 -3.52
CA ASN A 228 -7.08 -15.99 -4.47
C ASN A 228 -8.40 -16.73 -4.19
N ASP A 229 -8.81 -16.81 -2.91
CA ASP A 229 -10.03 -17.50 -2.51
C ASP A 229 -11.32 -16.68 -2.82
N VAL A 230 -11.18 -15.40 -3.18
CA VAL A 230 -12.31 -14.50 -3.46
C VAL A 230 -12.39 -14.12 -4.93
N LEU A 231 -11.25 -13.83 -5.56
CA LEU A 231 -11.19 -13.46 -6.97
C LEU A 231 -11.42 -14.66 -7.88
N GLU A 232 -12.09 -14.44 -9.00
CA GLU A 232 -12.27 -15.48 -10.04
C GLU A 232 -10.98 -15.71 -10.83
N GLU A 233 -10.14 -14.67 -10.95
CA GLU A 233 -8.82 -14.72 -11.60
C GLU A 233 -7.85 -13.73 -10.96
N GLY A 234 -6.58 -14.08 -10.88
CA GLY A 234 -5.56 -13.27 -10.21
C GLY A 234 -5.67 -13.33 -8.69
N PRO A 235 -5.05 -12.43 -7.97
CA PRO A 235 -4.14 -11.37 -8.47
C PRO A 235 -2.77 -11.90 -8.90
N CYS A 236 -1.92 -11.02 -9.46
CA CYS A 236 -0.53 -11.40 -9.76
C CYS A 236 0.29 -11.56 -8.48
N GLN A 237 0.25 -10.62 -7.59
CA GLN A 237 1.00 -10.58 -6.33
C GLN A 237 0.18 -10.00 -5.17
N LEU A 238 -0.78 -9.11 -5.50
CA LEU A 238 -1.47 -8.29 -4.51
C LEU A 238 -2.43 -9.14 -3.68
N GLN A 239 -2.35 -9.00 -2.35
CA GLN A 239 -3.36 -9.51 -1.44
C GLN A 239 -3.81 -8.40 -0.51
N LEU A 240 -5.12 -8.28 -0.27
CA LEU A 240 -5.67 -7.15 0.44
C LEU A 240 -6.96 -7.55 1.17
N GLY A 241 -7.06 -7.12 2.40
CA GLY A 241 -8.27 -7.23 3.18
C GLY A 241 -8.22 -6.32 4.39
N LEU A 242 -9.21 -6.44 5.25
CA LEU A 242 -9.26 -5.69 6.49
C LEU A 242 -9.65 -6.57 7.67
N THR A 243 -9.20 -6.17 8.83
CA THR A 243 -9.57 -6.81 10.10
C THR A 243 -10.11 -5.75 11.03
N GLN A 244 -11.29 -6.00 11.56
CA GLN A 244 -11.93 -5.17 12.57
C GLN A 244 -11.82 -5.84 13.92
N LEU A 245 -11.15 -5.23 14.87
CA LEU A 245 -11.19 -5.64 16.26
C LEU A 245 -12.57 -5.34 16.84
N ASN A 246 -13.09 -6.26 17.62
CA ASN A 246 -14.35 -6.08 18.32
C ASN A 246 -14.13 -5.37 19.66
N PRO A 247 -15.15 -4.72 20.25
CA PRO A 247 -15.03 -4.08 21.55
C PRO A 247 -14.45 -5.03 22.60
N GLY A 248 -13.45 -4.55 23.35
CA GLY A 248 -12.70 -5.33 24.34
C GLY A 248 -11.44 -6.02 23.80
N ALA A 249 -11.25 -6.08 22.47
CA ALA A 249 -10.01 -6.56 21.89
C ALA A 249 -9.00 -5.43 21.72
N ALA A 250 -7.73 -5.75 21.80
CA ALA A 250 -6.62 -4.80 21.69
C ALA A 250 -5.53 -5.25 20.73
N TRP A 251 -5.38 -6.56 20.47
CA TRP A 251 -4.30 -7.13 19.68
C TRP A 251 -4.73 -7.53 18.27
N ASN A 252 -3.90 -7.22 17.29
CA ASN A 252 -3.98 -7.85 15.96
C ASN A 252 -2.67 -8.58 15.62
N THR A 253 -2.78 -9.55 14.72
CA THR A 253 -1.64 -10.32 14.23
C THR A 253 -0.89 -11.00 15.37
N MET A 254 -1.66 -11.84 16.07
CA MET A 254 -1.15 -12.66 17.15
C MET A 254 -1.40 -14.14 16.77
N PRO A 255 -0.36 -14.98 16.63
CA PRO A 255 1.06 -14.64 16.82
C PRO A 255 1.59 -13.70 15.73
N PRO A 256 2.62 -12.92 16.03
CA PRO A 256 3.36 -12.15 15.02
C PRO A 256 4.05 -13.11 14.05
N HIS A 257 4.33 -12.58 12.85
CA HIS A 257 4.93 -13.40 11.80
C HIS A 257 5.75 -12.53 10.84
N THR A 258 6.56 -13.17 10.04
CA THR A 258 7.24 -12.60 8.88
C THR A 258 6.67 -13.22 7.60
N HIS A 259 7.00 -12.59 6.47
CA HIS A 259 6.76 -13.12 5.14
C HIS A 259 8.06 -13.04 4.37
N GLY A 260 8.84 -14.10 4.32
CA GLY A 260 10.20 -14.06 3.77
C GLY A 260 10.36 -13.55 2.33
N ARG A 261 9.26 -13.36 1.59
CA ARG A 261 9.29 -12.97 0.17
C ARG A 261 8.17 -12.03 -0.23
N ARG A 262 7.64 -11.24 0.72
CA ARG A 262 6.67 -10.17 0.42
C ARG A 262 6.69 -9.06 1.46
N ILE A 263 6.41 -7.84 1.01
CA ILE A 263 6.11 -6.71 1.87
C ILE A 263 4.66 -6.76 2.35
N GLU A 264 4.41 -6.21 3.53
CA GLU A 264 3.07 -5.91 4.01
C GLU A 264 2.97 -4.46 4.48
N ALA A 265 1.86 -3.79 4.20
CA ALA A 265 1.56 -2.48 4.74
C ALA A 265 0.24 -2.52 5.52
N TYR A 266 0.26 -1.94 6.72
CA TYR A 266 -0.92 -1.77 7.55
C TYR A 266 -1.38 -0.32 7.53
N TYR A 267 -2.69 -0.12 7.31
CA TYR A 267 -3.36 1.16 7.49
C TYR A 267 -4.37 1.04 8.62
N TYR A 268 -4.17 1.81 9.68
CA TYR A 268 -4.99 1.80 10.89
C TYR A 268 -6.01 2.92 10.88
N PHE A 269 -7.27 2.60 11.17
CA PHE A 269 -8.37 3.56 11.19
C PHE A 269 -9.46 3.15 12.18
N ASN A 270 -10.49 3.99 12.36
CA ASN A 270 -11.51 3.82 13.39
C ASN A 270 -10.92 3.74 14.81
N LEU A 271 -9.83 4.46 15.03
CA LEU A 271 -9.22 4.64 16.33
C LEU A 271 -9.60 6.03 16.85
N PRO A 272 -10.21 6.19 18.05
CA PRO A 272 -10.56 7.49 18.57
C PRO A 272 -9.35 8.42 18.70
N GLU A 273 -9.55 9.73 18.52
CA GLU A 273 -8.48 10.74 18.43
C GLU A 273 -7.52 10.73 19.63
N LYS A 274 -8.01 10.41 20.81
CA LYS A 274 -7.21 10.35 22.05
C LYS A 274 -6.57 8.99 22.33
N GLN A 275 -6.71 8.06 21.39
CA GLN A 275 -6.18 6.70 21.52
C GLN A 275 -5.01 6.50 20.56
N THR A 276 -4.21 5.50 20.83
CA THR A 276 -3.03 5.16 20.05
C THR A 276 -2.85 3.64 19.99
N LEU A 277 -1.99 3.19 19.10
CA LEU A 277 -1.58 1.80 19.06
C LEU A 277 -0.07 1.68 18.92
N ALA A 278 0.49 0.64 19.48
CA ALA A 278 1.87 0.24 19.36
C ALA A 278 1.98 -0.77 18.21
N HIS A 279 2.57 -0.38 17.09
CA HIS A 279 2.96 -1.31 16.03
C HIS A 279 4.33 -1.87 16.36
N ILE A 280 4.44 -3.18 16.43
CA ILE A 280 5.66 -3.92 16.72
C ILE A 280 6.22 -4.41 15.40
N MET A 281 7.45 -4.03 15.08
CA MET A 281 8.16 -4.37 13.85
C MET A 281 9.62 -4.74 14.13
N GLY A 282 10.36 -5.13 13.11
CA GLY A 282 11.78 -5.49 13.23
C GLY A 282 12.01 -6.99 13.18
N GLN A 283 13.26 -7.39 13.36
CA GLN A 283 13.61 -8.80 13.52
C GLN A 283 13.15 -9.29 14.90
N PRO A 284 12.79 -10.56 15.08
CA PRO A 284 12.28 -11.06 16.36
C PRO A 284 13.21 -10.80 17.55
N GLU A 285 14.53 -10.89 17.32
CA GLU A 285 15.58 -10.69 18.34
C GLU A 285 15.84 -9.21 18.61
N GLU A 286 15.28 -8.31 17.83
CA GLU A 286 15.51 -6.86 17.87
C GLU A 286 14.24 -6.11 17.48
N SER A 287 13.17 -6.29 18.24
CA SER A 287 11.90 -5.64 17.95
C SER A 287 11.94 -4.13 18.21
N ARG A 288 11.11 -3.41 17.47
CA ARG A 288 10.91 -1.97 17.58
C ARG A 288 9.42 -1.68 17.74
N VAL A 289 9.11 -0.73 18.57
CA VAL A 289 7.75 -0.22 18.76
C VAL A 289 7.61 1.15 18.09
N VAL A 290 6.63 1.27 17.21
CA VAL A 290 6.26 2.52 16.56
C VAL A 290 4.83 2.88 16.94
N TRP A 291 4.65 3.97 17.69
CA TRP A 291 3.33 4.44 18.07
C TRP A 291 2.62 5.10 16.88
N LEU A 292 1.40 4.66 16.61
CA LEU A 292 0.59 5.15 15.50
C LEU A 292 -0.75 5.69 16.00
N HIS A 293 -1.29 6.63 15.25
CA HIS A 293 -2.58 7.25 15.46
C HIS A 293 -3.57 6.89 14.34
N ASN A 294 -4.80 7.35 14.51
CA ASN A 294 -5.84 7.17 13.49
C ASN A 294 -5.40 7.66 12.11
N GLU A 295 -5.73 6.90 11.08
CA GLU A 295 -5.43 7.20 9.67
C GLU A 295 -3.92 7.31 9.33
N GLN A 296 -3.09 6.57 10.06
CA GLN A 296 -1.67 6.36 9.70
C GLN A 296 -1.44 4.97 9.14
N ALA A 297 -0.45 4.85 8.26
CA ALA A 297 -0.02 3.57 7.70
C ALA A 297 1.45 3.30 7.99
N ILE A 298 1.80 2.04 8.06
CA ILE A 298 3.17 1.58 8.25
C ILE A 298 3.45 0.39 7.34
N MET A 299 4.64 0.33 6.75
CA MET A 299 5.09 -0.81 5.98
C MET A 299 6.03 -1.71 6.79
N SER A 300 5.83 -3.02 6.64
CA SER A 300 6.70 -4.06 7.18
C SER A 300 7.40 -4.75 6.01
N PRO A 301 8.71 -4.57 5.85
CA PRO A 301 9.50 -5.31 4.88
C PRO A 301 9.46 -6.81 5.12
N GLU A 302 9.91 -7.60 4.14
CA GLU A 302 9.95 -9.06 4.20
C GLU A 302 10.72 -9.63 5.41
N TRP A 303 11.73 -8.90 5.88
CA TRP A 303 12.54 -9.30 7.06
C TRP A 303 11.90 -8.89 8.40
N SER A 304 10.86 -8.07 8.38
CA SER A 304 10.25 -7.51 9.58
C SER A 304 9.03 -8.30 10.01
N MET A 305 9.04 -8.81 11.23
CA MET A 305 7.79 -9.22 11.84
C MET A 305 6.85 -8.04 12.03
N HIS A 306 5.58 -8.31 12.21
CA HIS A 306 4.58 -7.29 12.46
C HIS A 306 3.45 -7.81 13.36
N ALA A 307 3.04 -6.96 14.28
CA ALA A 307 1.89 -7.12 15.16
C ALA A 307 1.50 -5.73 15.69
N ALA A 308 0.36 -5.60 16.32
CA ALA A 308 0.03 -4.36 17.00
C ALA A 308 -0.88 -4.57 18.21
N ALA A 309 -0.75 -3.67 19.18
CA ALA A 309 -1.63 -3.58 20.34
C ALA A 309 -2.08 -2.14 20.56
N GLY A 310 -3.38 -1.93 20.70
CA GLY A 310 -3.97 -0.60 20.89
C GLY A 310 -4.45 -0.34 22.31
N THR A 311 -4.57 0.94 22.62
CA THR A 311 -5.25 1.42 23.84
C THR A 311 -6.78 1.40 23.71
N HIS A 312 -7.26 1.03 22.50
CA HIS A 312 -8.67 0.89 22.15
C HIS A 312 -8.77 -0.11 21.01
N TYR A 313 -9.97 -0.67 20.73
CA TYR A 313 -10.20 -1.44 19.51
C TYR A 313 -10.18 -0.53 18.28
N TYR A 314 -9.77 -1.07 17.14
CA TYR A 314 -9.57 -0.36 15.89
C TYR A 314 -9.81 -1.28 14.69
N THR A 315 -9.79 -0.70 13.51
CA THR A 315 -9.80 -1.45 12.25
C THR A 315 -8.48 -1.22 11.53
N PHE A 316 -8.00 -2.22 10.84
CA PHE A 316 -6.83 -2.05 9.98
C PHE A 316 -7.01 -2.77 8.64
N ILE A 317 -6.44 -2.19 7.60
CA ILE A 317 -6.27 -2.86 6.31
C ILE A 317 -4.86 -3.45 6.31
N TRP A 318 -4.78 -4.69 5.89
CA TRP A 318 -3.55 -5.40 5.56
C TRP A 318 -3.46 -5.55 4.05
N GLY A 319 -2.34 -5.11 3.48
CA GLY A 319 -2.06 -5.19 2.05
C GLY A 319 -0.67 -5.72 1.82
N MET A 320 -0.55 -6.75 0.99
CA MET A 320 0.68 -7.49 0.76
C MET A 320 0.97 -7.61 -0.73
N ALA A 321 2.24 -7.66 -1.09
CA ALA A 321 2.71 -8.00 -2.44
C ALA A 321 4.08 -8.68 -2.38
N GLY A 322 4.31 -9.65 -3.28
CA GLY A 322 5.54 -10.40 -3.39
C GLY A 322 5.30 -11.80 -3.95
N GLU A 323 6.27 -12.69 -3.77
CA GLU A 323 6.19 -14.05 -4.29
C GLU A 323 5.25 -14.98 -3.52
N ASN A 324 4.91 -14.65 -2.27
CA ASN A 324 3.99 -15.44 -1.45
C ASN A 324 2.56 -15.23 -1.92
N LEU A 325 2.02 -16.11 -2.73
CA LEU A 325 0.70 -15.94 -3.37
C LEU A 325 -0.48 -16.38 -2.51
N TYR A 326 -0.24 -17.06 -1.40
CA TYR A 326 -1.31 -17.57 -0.56
C TYR A 326 -1.40 -16.78 0.74
N TYR A 327 -2.63 -16.48 1.18
CA TYR A 327 -2.87 -15.73 2.41
C TYR A 327 -2.18 -16.31 3.64
N ASN A 328 -2.13 -17.65 3.76
CA ASN A 328 -1.54 -18.36 4.90
C ASN A 328 -0.02 -18.60 4.78
N ASP A 329 0.62 -18.13 3.71
CA ASP A 329 2.08 -18.28 3.54
C ASP A 329 2.79 -17.24 4.41
N LYS A 330 3.08 -17.64 5.65
CA LYS A 330 3.68 -16.81 6.71
C LYS A 330 4.48 -17.69 7.66
N ASP A 331 5.54 -17.11 8.23
CA ASP A 331 6.40 -17.73 9.23
C ASP A 331 6.05 -17.18 10.61
N GLU A 332 5.28 -17.94 11.40
CA GLU A 332 4.82 -17.54 12.73
C GLU A 332 5.98 -17.53 13.73
N ILE A 333 6.00 -16.53 14.59
CA ILE A 333 7.00 -16.32 15.62
C ILE A 333 6.33 -16.54 16.98
N PRO A 334 6.81 -17.47 17.81
CA PRO A 334 6.32 -17.60 19.16
C PRO A 334 6.50 -16.29 19.92
N VAL A 335 5.45 -15.80 20.59
CA VAL A 335 5.50 -14.50 21.28
C VAL A 335 6.57 -14.43 22.37
N ILE A 336 6.96 -15.58 22.93
CA ILE A 336 8.02 -15.68 23.92
C ILE A 336 9.42 -15.44 23.34
N ASP A 337 9.59 -15.53 22.04
CA ASP A 337 10.87 -15.36 21.33
C ASP A 337 11.12 -13.91 20.89
N ILE A 338 10.13 -13.02 21.06
CA ILE A 338 10.28 -11.60 20.73
C ILE A 338 11.14 -10.91 21.79
N ARG A 339 12.12 -10.12 21.34
CA ARG A 339 13.06 -9.38 22.17
C ARG A 339 13.03 -7.89 21.85
#